data_2a577ae32200e0888ff6157c8d9f9d6e
#
_entry.id   2a577ae32200e0888ff6157c8d9f9d6e
#
_cell.length_a   1.000
_cell.length_b   1.000
_cell.length_c   1.000
_cell.angle_alpha   90.00
_cell.angle_beta   90.00
_cell.angle_gamma   90.00
#
_symmetry.space_group_name_H-M   'P 1'
#
loop_
_entity.id
_entity.type
_entity.pdbx_description
1 polymer ?
#
loop_
_entity_poly.entity_id
_entity_poly.type
_entity_poly.pdbx_seq_one_letter_code
_entity_poly.pdbx_strand_id
1 'polypeptide(L)'
;MIVYIENPIGSTRKLLDLISEFGKITGYKVNIQKSKAFLYTNNEIPETETGKNIPFTIAIRKIKYLVINLTKEVEDLYSENYTTLRKESKEDTNKWKYIPWSWIGINIIKMPILPKAIYRFNATPIKISMTYFTDL
;
A
#
# COMPACT_ATOMS: atom_id res chain seq x y z
N MET A 1 8.50 -6.34 0.83
CA MET A 1 8.72 -7.11 -0.41
C MET A 1 7.36 -7.45 -0.98
N ILE A 2 7.19 -7.27 -2.28
CA ILE A 2 6.01 -7.69 -3.03
C ILE A 2 6.48 -8.74 -4.04
N VAL A 3 5.75 -9.85 -4.13
CA VAL A 3 6.08 -10.97 -5.03
C VAL A 3 4.82 -11.36 -5.80
N TYR A 4 4.95 -11.55 -7.10
CA TYR A 4 3.90 -12.06 -7.96
C TYR A 4 4.15 -13.53 -8.26
N ILE A 5 3.12 -14.36 -8.16
CA ILE A 5 3.20 -15.81 -8.30
C ILE A 5 2.08 -16.27 -9.24
N GLU A 6 2.43 -16.96 -10.33
CA GLU A 6 1.45 -17.46 -11.31
C GLU A 6 0.69 -18.70 -10.81
N ASN A 7 1.38 -19.64 -10.17
CA ASN A 7 0.75 -20.84 -9.62
C ASN A 7 0.73 -20.76 -8.08
N PRO A 8 -0.40 -20.38 -7.45
CA PRO A 8 -0.42 -20.05 -6.03
C PRO A 8 -0.07 -21.25 -5.13
N ILE A 9 -0.51 -22.46 -5.46
CA ILE A 9 -0.34 -23.64 -4.58
C ILE A 9 1.11 -24.15 -4.62
N GLY A 10 1.61 -24.44 -5.82
CA GLY A 10 2.97 -25.03 -5.98
C GLY A 10 4.08 -24.03 -5.73
N SER A 11 3.93 -22.81 -6.25
CA SER A 11 4.97 -21.78 -6.15
C SER A 11 5.07 -21.14 -4.77
N THR A 12 3.99 -21.08 -4.00
CA THR A 12 4.05 -20.57 -2.63
C THR A 12 4.95 -21.45 -1.75
N ARG A 13 4.84 -22.77 -1.88
CA ARG A 13 5.69 -23.71 -1.14
C ARG A 13 7.16 -23.53 -1.49
N LYS A 14 7.48 -23.49 -2.79
CA LYS A 14 8.84 -23.25 -3.27
C LYS A 14 9.41 -21.91 -2.81
N LEU A 15 8.58 -20.86 -2.81
CA LEU A 15 8.96 -19.54 -2.32
C LEU A 15 9.30 -19.58 -0.82
N LEU A 16 8.50 -20.27 -0.01
CA LEU A 16 8.75 -20.40 1.43
C LEU A 16 10.02 -21.18 1.71
N ASP A 17 10.28 -22.25 0.96
CA ASP A 17 11.51 -23.04 1.07
C ASP A 17 12.73 -22.18 0.75
N LEU A 18 12.69 -21.43 -0.37
CA LEU A 18 13.75 -20.49 -0.79
C LEU A 18 14.02 -19.42 0.28
N ILE A 19 12.96 -18.81 0.83
CA ILE A 19 13.08 -17.80 1.87
C ILE A 19 13.64 -18.43 3.18
N SER A 20 13.27 -19.65 3.49
CA SER A 20 13.81 -20.38 4.64
C SER A 20 15.30 -20.66 4.49
N GLU A 21 15.75 -21.06 3.29
CA GLU A 21 17.18 -21.25 2.99
C GLU A 21 17.95 -19.94 3.09
N PHE A 22 17.44 -18.89 2.49
CA PHE A 22 18.01 -17.54 2.61
C PHE A 22 18.08 -17.10 4.09
N GLY A 23 17.04 -17.38 4.86
CA GLY A 23 16.97 -17.08 6.28
C GLY A 23 18.03 -17.76 7.12
N LYS A 24 18.47 -18.99 6.75
CA LYS A 24 19.56 -19.68 7.42
C LYS A 24 20.89 -18.95 7.31
N ILE A 25 21.12 -18.29 6.16
CA ILE A 25 22.37 -17.57 5.89
C ILE A 25 22.32 -16.17 6.50
N THR A 26 21.19 -15.47 6.37
CA THR A 26 21.06 -14.05 6.71
C THR A 26 20.44 -13.78 8.08
N GLY A 27 19.87 -14.79 8.72
CA GLY A 27 19.12 -14.65 9.98
C GLY A 27 17.71 -14.05 9.82
N TYR A 28 17.28 -13.70 8.60
CA TYR A 28 15.94 -13.15 8.34
C TYR A 28 14.86 -14.24 8.39
N LYS A 29 13.73 -13.93 9.02
CA LYS A 29 12.56 -14.82 9.06
C LYS A 29 11.34 -14.10 8.52
N VAL A 30 10.53 -14.79 7.71
CA VAL A 30 9.25 -14.27 7.25
C VAL A 30 8.24 -14.28 8.39
N ASN A 31 7.60 -13.13 8.61
CA ASN A 31 6.49 -13.07 9.53
C ASN A 31 5.19 -13.43 8.79
N ILE A 32 4.79 -14.68 8.89
CA ILE A 32 3.61 -15.24 8.24
C ILE A 32 2.33 -14.48 8.67
N GLN A 33 2.20 -14.12 9.95
CA GLN A 33 1.03 -13.43 10.47
C GLN A 33 0.86 -12.02 9.90
N LYS A 34 1.97 -11.34 9.55
CA LYS A 34 1.95 -10.01 8.93
C LYS A 34 1.97 -10.07 7.41
N SER A 35 2.18 -11.24 6.83
CA SER A 35 2.19 -11.44 5.38
C SER A 35 0.77 -11.57 4.86
N LYS A 36 0.48 -10.83 3.80
CA LYS A 36 -0.84 -10.81 3.16
C LYS A 36 -0.70 -11.12 1.68
N ALA A 37 -1.71 -11.77 1.11
CA ALA A 37 -1.75 -12.12 -0.30
C ALA A 37 -3.07 -11.64 -0.92
N PHE A 38 -3.01 -11.21 -2.18
CA PHE A 38 -4.18 -11.13 -3.05
C PHE A 38 -4.25 -12.38 -3.91
N LEU A 39 -5.43 -12.95 -4.01
CA LEU A 39 -5.70 -14.06 -4.90
C LEU A 39 -6.44 -13.53 -6.14
N TYR A 40 -5.85 -13.73 -7.31
CA TYR A 40 -6.46 -13.45 -8.60
C TYR A 40 -6.74 -14.80 -9.25
N THR A 41 -8.01 -15.23 -9.27
CA THR A 41 -8.42 -16.47 -9.93
C THR A 41 -9.29 -16.12 -11.13
N ASN A 42 -8.91 -16.60 -12.30
CA ASN A 42 -9.71 -16.48 -13.52
C ASN A 42 -10.76 -17.59 -13.63
N ASN A 43 -10.73 -18.60 -12.76
CA ASN A 43 -11.63 -19.73 -12.72
C ASN A 43 -12.43 -19.73 -11.43
N GLU A 44 -13.64 -20.23 -11.49
CA GLU A 44 -14.60 -20.42 -10.38
C GLU A 44 -14.15 -21.41 -9.28
N ILE A 45 -12.84 -21.64 -9.15
CA ILE A 45 -12.34 -22.39 -8.00
C ILE A 45 -12.59 -21.53 -6.77
N PRO A 46 -13.38 -22.01 -5.82
CA PRO A 46 -13.76 -21.23 -4.65
C PRO A 46 -12.47 -20.75 -3.95
N GLU A 47 -12.35 -19.43 -3.77
CA GLU A 47 -11.23 -18.77 -3.05
C GLU A 47 -10.93 -19.46 -1.70
N THR A 48 -11.94 -20.14 -1.16
CA THR A 48 -11.90 -20.91 0.08
C THR A 48 -11.03 -22.16 0.03
N GLU A 49 -10.98 -22.90 -1.08
CA GLU A 49 -10.15 -24.11 -1.17
C GLU A 49 -8.68 -23.79 -1.46
N THR A 50 -8.43 -22.82 -2.34
CA THR A 50 -7.06 -22.38 -2.65
C THR A 50 -6.45 -21.67 -1.43
N GLY A 51 -7.26 -20.96 -0.66
CA GLY A 51 -6.84 -20.24 0.53
C GLY A 51 -6.36 -21.13 1.69
N LYS A 52 -6.91 -22.34 1.83
CA LYS A 52 -6.50 -23.29 2.89
C LYS A 52 -5.07 -23.80 2.75
N ASN A 53 -4.55 -23.81 1.51
CA ASN A 53 -3.19 -24.28 1.21
C ASN A 53 -2.13 -23.17 1.25
N ILE A 54 -2.54 -21.91 1.44
CA ILE A 54 -1.64 -20.77 1.50
C ILE A 54 -1.53 -20.30 2.95
N PRO A 55 -0.33 -20.27 3.55
CA PRO A 55 -0.15 -19.91 4.97
C PRO A 55 -0.32 -18.41 5.24
N PHE A 56 -0.59 -17.60 4.22
CA PHE A 56 -0.73 -16.15 4.35
C PHE A 56 -2.19 -15.74 4.52
N THR A 57 -2.41 -14.61 5.19
CA THR A 57 -3.75 -14.03 5.30
C THR A 57 -4.19 -13.49 3.94
N ILE A 58 -5.30 -14.01 3.41
CA ILE A 58 -5.85 -13.54 2.15
C ILE A 58 -6.61 -12.23 2.39
N ALA A 59 -6.24 -11.20 1.67
CA ALA A 59 -6.93 -9.91 1.71
C ALA A 59 -7.99 -9.87 0.61
N ILE A 60 -9.21 -9.51 1.00
CA ILE A 60 -10.37 -9.48 0.07
C ILE A 60 -10.35 -8.20 -0.78
N ARG A 61 -10.07 -7.04 -0.18
CA ARG A 61 -10.20 -5.74 -0.86
C ARG A 61 -8.91 -4.95 -0.93
N LYS A 62 -8.19 -4.80 0.18
CA LYS A 62 -7.00 -3.95 0.26
C LYS A 62 -5.93 -4.47 1.20
N ILE A 63 -4.68 -4.21 0.85
CA ILE A 63 -3.49 -4.46 1.68
C ILE A 63 -2.79 -3.13 1.93
N LYS A 64 -2.55 -2.79 3.18
CA LYS A 64 -1.74 -1.62 3.51
C LYS A 64 -0.26 -1.98 3.45
N TYR A 65 0.45 -1.35 2.51
CA TYR A 65 1.90 -1.54 2.31
C TYR A 65 2.61 -0.19 2.27
N LEU A 66 3.51 0.06 3.21
CA LEU A 66 4.29 1.30 3.32
C LEU A 66 3.42 2.57 3.19
N VAL A 67 2.34 2.65 3.98
CA VAL A 67 1.37 3.76 4.00
C VAL A 67 0.45 3.84 2.76
N ILE A 68 0.64 2.98 1.76
CA ILE A 68 -0.21 2.91 0.57
C ILE A 68 -1.22 1.78 0.75
N ASN A 69 -2.45 2.03 0.38
CA ASN A 69 -3.49 1.02 0.27
C ASN A 69 -3.43 0.40 -1.12
N LEU A 70 -2.85 -0.79 -1.24
CA LEU A 70 -2.93 -1.58 -2.45
C LEU A 70 -4.31 -2.21 -2.51
N THR A 71 -5.05 -1.95 -3.56
CA THR A 71 -6.39 -2.50 -3.81
C THR A 71 -6.30 -3.66 -4.79
N LYS A 72 -7.26 -4.57 -4.74
CA LYS A 72 -7.35 -5.67 -5.69
C LYS A 72 -7.63 -5.12 -7.10
N GLU A 73 -8.53 -4.15 -7.21
CA GLU A 73 -8.85 -3.47 -8.46
C GLU A 73 -7.99 -2.20 -8.62
N VAL A 74 -7.45 -2.01 -9.83
CA VAL A 74 -6.57 -0.87 -10.15
C VAL A 74 -7.32 0.45 -10.10
N GLU A 75 -8.60 0.44 -10.46
CA GLU A 75 -9.48 1.63 -10.47
C GLU A 75 -9.65 2.22 -9.06
N ASP A 76 -9.76 1.35 -8.06
CA ASP A 76 -9.90 1.76 -6.66
C ASP A 76 -8.59 2.30 -6.06
N LEU A 77 -7.44 1.96 -6.66
CA LEU A 77 -6.14 2.35 -6.13
C LEU A 77 -5.98 3.87 -6.04
N TYR A 78 -6.47 4.59 -7.04
CA TYR A 78 -6.46 6.05 -7.05
C TYR A 78 -7.37 6.60 -5.94
N SER A 79 -8.65 6.24 -5.95
CA SER A 79 -9.64 6.80 -5.04
C SER A 79 -9.27 6.56 -3.58
N GLU A 80 -8.85 5.35 -3.21
CA GLU A 80 -8.50 4.96 -1.84
C GLU A 80 -7.26 5.72 -1.31
N ASN A 81 -6.25 5.95 -2.16
CA ASN A 81 -5.02 6.59 -1.71
C ASN A 81 -5.12 8.12 -1.73
N TYR A 82 -5.71 8.71 -2.76
CA TYR A 82 -5.81 10.17 -2.88
C TYR A 82 -6.88 10.77 -1.99
N THR A 83 -8.01 10.11 -1.82
CA THR A 83 -9.04 10.55 -0.88
C THR A 83 -8.50 10.58 0.55
N THR A 84 -7.74 9.56 0.93
CA THR A 84 -7.10 9.49 2.24
C THR A 84 -6.05 10.60 2.40
N LEU A 85 -5.19 10.81 1.39
CA LEU A 85 -4.18 11.87 1.42
C LEU A 85 -4.80 13.25 1.52
N ARG A 86 -5.87 13.52 0.74
CA ARG A 86 -6.60 14.79 0.77
C ARG A 86 -7.21 15.05 2.16
N LYS A 87 -7.81 14.04 2.76
CA LYS A 87 -8.37 14.14 4.11
C LYS A 87 -7.29 14.45 5.15
N GLU A 88 -6.19 13.71 5.14
CA GLU A 88 -5.06 13.94 6.04
C GLU A 88 -4.45 15.35 5.84
N SER A 89 -4.25 15.78 4.59
CA SER A 89 -3.72 17.11 4.28
C SER A 89 -4.64 18.23 4.78
N LYS A 90 -5.96 18.05 4.63
CA LYS A 90 -6.94 19.00 5.12
C LYS A 90 -6.98 19.07 6.65
N GLU A 91 -6.87 17.92 7.30
CA GLU A 91 -6.78 17.85 8.77
C GLU A 91 -5.50 18.52 9.28
N ASP A 92 -4.36 18.26 8.63
CA ASP A 92 -3.09 18.90 8.97
C ASP A 92 -3.14 20.43 8.73
N THR A 93 -3.70 20.88 7.63
CA THR A 93 -3.88 22.31 7.33
C THR A 93 -4.77 22.98 8.39
N ASN A 94 -5.83 22.34 8.84
CA ASN A 94 -6.71 22.89 9.88
C ASN A 94 -5.99 23.04 11.23
N LYS A 95 -5.08 22.13 11.59
CA LYS A 95 -4.27 22.26 12.83
C LYS A 95 -3.40 23.52 12.82
N TRP A 96 -2.97 23.92 11.63
CA TRP A 96 -2.05 25.05 11.43
C TRP A 96 -2.76 26.37 11.08
N LYS A 97 -4.10 26.39 11.09
CA LYS A 97 -4.93 27.55 10.73
C LYS A 97 -4.60 28.83 11.51
N TYR A 98 -4.10 28.69 12.71
CA TYR A 98 -3.79 29.82 13.60
C TYR A 98 -2.36 30.33 13.48
N ILE A 99 -1.53 29.72 12.62
CA ILE A 99 -0.19 30.25 12.34
C ILE A 99 -0.35 31.47 11.43
N PRO A 100 0.28 32.62 11.79
CA PRO A 100 0.23 33.81 10.94
C PRO A 100 0.69 33.52 9.52
N TRP A 101 0.00 34.06 8.54
CA TRP A 101 0.32 33.93 7.11
C TRP A 101 1.60 34.73 6.79
N SER A 102 2.70 34.32 7.38
CA SER A 102 4.04 34.80 7.00
C SER A 102 4.70 33.76 6.11
N TRP A 103 5.73 34.19 5.37
CA TRP A 103 6.55 33.26 4.56
C TRP A 103 7.11 32.09 5.38
N ILE A 104 7.44 32.31 6.63
CA ILE A 104 7.88 31.30 7.59
C ILE A 104 6.74 30.33 7.91
N GLY A 105 5.54 30.83 8.18
CA GLY A 105 4.36 30.00 8.48
C GLY A 105 4.00 29.07 7.33
N ILE A 106 4.02 29.57 6.10
CA ILE A 106 3.76 28.77 4.89
C ILE A 106 4.78 27.64 4.75
N ASN A 107 6.06 27.89 5.00
CA ASN A 107 7.09 26.87 4.94
C ASN A 107 6.94 25.80 6.04
N ILE A 108 6.57 26.21 7.26
CA ILE A 108 6.30 25.28 8.36
C ILE A 108 5.14 24.33 8.00
N ILE A 109 4.09 24.84 7.35
CA ILE A 109 2.94 24.01 6.91
C ILE A 109 3.35 23.06 5.78
N LYS A 110 4.17 23.50 4.83
CA LYS A 110 4.63 22.68 3.71
C LYS A 110 5.54 21.53 4.14
N MET A 111 6.37 21.71 5.17
CA MET A 111 7.33 20.70 5.62
C MET A 111 6.72 19.32 5.91
N PRO A 112 5.61 19.16 6.64
CA PRO A 112 5.01 17.84 6.88
C PRO A 112 4.17 17.34 5.71
N ILE A 113 3.56 18.23 4.91
CA ILE A 113 2.60 17.85 3.86
C ILE A 113 3.32 17.39 2.58
N LEU A 114 4.32 18.13 2.12
CA LEU A 114 5.01 17.84 0.87
C LEU A 114 5.71 16.47 0.85
N PRO A 115 6.48 16.05 1.86
CA PRO A 115 7.11 14.73 1.83
C PRO A 115 6.10 13.59 1.78
N LYS A 116 4.97 13.71 2.50
CA LYS A 116 3.89 12.70 2.46
C LYS A 116 3.27 12.61 1.06
N ALA A 117 2.99 13.75 0.45
CA ALA A 117 2.41 13.83 -0.89
C ALA A 117 3.38 13.26 -1.94
N ILE A 118 4.63 13.72 -1.95
CA ILE A 118 5.66 13.28 -2.89
C ILE A 118 5.89 11.77 -2.76
N TYR A 119 5.99 11.25 -1.53
CA TYR A 119 6.17 9.82 -1.31
C TYR A 119 5.01 9.01 -1.90
N ARG A 120 3.76 9.39 -1.63
CA ARG A 120 2.59 8.66 -2.14
C ARG A 120 2.47 8.77 -3.65
N PHE A 121 2.79 9.92 -4.24
CA PHE A 121 2.79 10.11 -5.69
C PHE A 121 3.82 9.22 -6.39
N ASN A 122 5.03 9.16 -5.85
CA ASN A 122 6.09 8.33 -6.42
C ASN A 122 5.84 6.82 -6.22
N ALA A 123 5.19 6.46 -5.13
CA ALA A 123 4.94 5.06 -4.81
C ALA A 123 3.68 4.48 -5.48
N THR A 124 2.80 5.35 -5.97
CA THR A 124 1.58 4.94 -6.67
C THR A 124 1.77 5.17 -8.18
N PRO A 125 1.84 4.13 -9.02
CA PRO A 125 2.13 4.26 -10.45
C PRO A 125 0.91 4.73 -11.25
N ILE A 126 0.24 5.78 -10.79
CA ILE A 126 -0.97 6.31 -11.40
C ILE A 126 -0.78 7.79 -11.70
N LYS A 127 -1.18 8.18 -12.90
CA LYS A 127 -1.14 9.58 -13.34
C LYS A 127 -2.10 10.43 -12.50
N ILE A 128 -1.55 11.44 -11.83
CA ILE A 128 -2.31 12.35 -10.98
C ILE A 128 -3.18 13.26 -11.86
N SER A 129 -4.45 13.40 -11.49
CA SER A 129 -5.33 14.37 -12.14
C SER A 129 -4.92 15.81 -11.80
N MET A 130 -4.95 16.70 -12.79
CA MET A 130 -4.69 18.14 -12.59
C MET A 130 -5.64 18.76 -11.56
N THR A 131 -6.86 18.25 -11.46
CA THR A 131 -7.88 18.71 -10.49
C THR A 131 -7.46 18.56 -9.04
N TYR A 132 -6.54 17.61 -8.74
CA TYR A 132 -6.02 17.46 -7.39
C TYR A 132 -5.25 18.70 -6.90
N PHE A 133 -4.53 19.36 -7.79
CA PHE A 133 -3.70 20.52 -7.43
C PHE A 133 -4.50 21.84 -7.38
N THR A 134 -5.67 21.89 -8.01
CA THR A 134 -6.55 23.07 -7.97
C THR A 134 -7.41 23.11 -6.69
N ASP A 135 -7.58 21.98 -6.03
CA ASP A 135 -8.43 21.83 -4.84
C ASP A 135 -7.66 21.88 -3.50
N LEU A 136 -6.33 22.05 -3.56
CA LEU A 136 -5.43 22.25 -2.42
C LEU A 136 -5.19 23.72 -2.13
#